data_7b4fe0172246243db72cba5ac86d0c94
#
_entry.id   7b4fe0172246243db72cba5ac86d0c94
#
_cell.length_a   1.000
_cell.length_b   1.000
_cell.length_c   1.000
_cell.angle_alpha   90.00
_cell.angle_beta   90.00
_cell.angle_gamma   90.00
#
_symmetry.space_group_name_H-M   'P 1'
#
loop_
_entity.id
_entity.type
_entity.pdbx_description
1 polymer ?
#
loop_
_entity_poly.entity_id
_entity_poly.type
_entity_poly.pdbx_seq_one_letter_code
_entity_poly.pdbx_strand_id
1 'polypeptide(L)'
;AVALGNYSTSAGKSAFAAGTLANAAEKDSLAIGHSATTTKENGIAIGTNATVDGVDSIAIGKAANIAKAGSIVIGRNTTADELAVSIGTDSVATGWGGTAVGTISKATGAQSTAIGDNAQASDTYSTALGVSSVASGRAANAMGLSKATGFASNAIGFIAEASGKNSTAIGNTAKALNENSIAIGTNAMAATDNSIALGAKSVTATAVSTNSGVIGGRTYNFAGGNAVGTLSIGDSGAERTITNV
;
A
#
# COMPACT_ATOMS: atom_id res chain seq x y z
N ALA A 1 40.78 11.14 5.01
CA ALA A 1 39.71 12.01 4.49
C ALA A 1 40.20 12.74 3.24
N VAL A 2 39.29 12.96 2.30
CA VAL A 2 39.58 13.69 1.04
C VAL A 2 38.46 14.71 0.80
N ALA A 3 38.80 15.97 0.55
CA ALA A 3 37.88 17.02 0.19
C ALA A 3 38.30 17.65 -1.17
N LEU A 4 37.38 17.63 -2.14
CA LEU A 4 37.60 18.13 -3.51
C LEU A 4 36.48 19.12 -3.89
N GLY A 5 36.77 20.40 -3.94
CA GLY A 5 35.81 21.44 -4.31
C GLY A 5 35.89 22.69 -3.42
N ASN A 6 35.29 23.78 -3.91
CA ASN A 6 35.27 25.03 -3.16
C ASN A 6 34.43 24.88 -1.90
N TYR A 7 35.00 25.23 -0.74
CA TYR A 7 34.36 25.07 0.59
C TYR A 7 33.92 23.63 0.91
N SER A 8 34.47 22.59 0.25
CA SER A 8 34.19 21.20 0.63
C SER A 8 34.86 20.83 1.96
N THR A 9 34.20 20.03 2.76
CA THR A 9 34.68 19.58 4.08
C THR A 9 34.60 18.06 4.19
N SER A 10 35.70 17.43 4.64
CA SER A 10 35.75 15.98 4.93
C SER A 10 36.45 15.79 6.29
N ALA A 11 35.63 15.77 7.36
CA ALA A 11 36.13 15.70 8.75
C ALA A 11 36.26 14.26 9.26
N GLY A 12 35.44 13.35 8.81
CA GLY A 12 35.42 11.96 9.27
C GLY A 12 36.65 11.16 8.83
N LYS A 13 37.04 10.16 9.63
CA LYS A 13 38.06 9.18 9.22
C LYS A 13 37.59 8.44 7.97
N SER A 14 38.42 8.32 6.96
CA SER A 14 38.10 7.70 5.66
C SER A 14 36.95 8.38 4.88
N ALA A 15 36.50 9.56 5.29
CA ALA A 15 35.44 10.27 4.60
C ALA A 15 35.91 10.87 3.27
N PHE A 16 34.97 11.04 2.33
CA PHE A 16 35.18 11.65 1.03
C PHE A 16 34.10 12.68 0.70
N ALA A 17 34.49 13.92 0.41
CA ALA A 17 33.62 14.99 -0.02
C ALA A 17 34.06 15.52 -1.39
N ALA A 18 33.17 15.59 -2.38
CA ALA A 18 33.44 16.12 -3.69
C ALA A 18 32.33 17.02 -4.22
N GLY A 19 32.62 18.28 -4.44
CA GLY A 19 31.68 19.29 -4.91
C GLY A 19 31.74 20.58 -4.08
N THR A 20 31.24 21.68 -4.64
CA THR A 20 31.16 22.94 -3.89
C THR A 20 30.25 22.76 -2.69
N LEU A 21 30.71 23.16 -1.49
CA LEU A 21 30.00 23.01 -0.22
C LEU A 21 29.64 21.56 0.16
N ALA A 22 30.27 20.54 -0.46
CA ALA A 22 30.06 19.17 -0.06
C ALA A 22 30.61 18.91 1.35
N ASN A 23 29.88 18.21 2.20
CA ASN A 23 30.25 17.96 3.59
C ASN A 23 30.11 16.48 3.97
N ALA A 24 31.23 15.81 4.24
CA ALA A 24 31.31 14.45 4.77
C ALA A 24 31.86 14.52 6.22
N ALA A 25 30.95 14.64 7.19
CA ALA A 25 31.31 14.99 8.57
C ALA A 25 31.82 13.81 9.40
N GLU A 26 31.32 12.61 9.17
CA GLU A 26 31.56 11.45 10.02
C GLU A 26 32.36 10.34 9.34
N LYS A 27 32.78 9.36 10.12
CA LYS A 27 33.60 8.23 9.68
C LYS A 27 32.96 7.47 8.52
N ASP A 28 33.79 7.09 7.53
CA ASP A 28 33.43 6.30 6.35
C ASP A 28 32.26 6.90 5.53
N SER A 29 32.01 8.22 5.65
CA SER A 29 30.94 8.91 4.95
C SER A 29 31.35 9.41 3.56
N LEU A 30 30.40 9.50 2.62
CA LEU A 30 30.58 9.93 1.24
C LEU A 30 29.58 11.02 0.86
N ALA A 31 30.06 12.22 0.51
CA ALA A 31 29.24 13.33 0.03
C ALA A 31 29.72 13.79 -1.36
N ILE A 32 28.91 13.57 -2.40
CA ILE A 32 29.24 13.98 -3.78
C ILE A 32 28.14 14.85 -4.38
N GLY A 33 28.46 16.08 -4.70
CA GLY A 33 27.53 17.04 -5.30
C GLY A 33 27.58 18.41 -4.62
N HIS A 34 27.00 19.41 -5.29
CA HIS A 34 26.86 20.74 -4.68
C HIS A 34 26.01 20.66 -3.42
N SER A 35 26.54 21.09 -2.28
CA SER A 35 25.89 21.03 -0.97
C SER A 35 25.39 19.62 -0.56
N ALA A 36 25.99 18.55 -1.08
CA ALA A 36 25.72 17.19 -0.59
C ALA A 36 26.25 17.07 0.85
N THR A 37 25.45 16.49 1.75
CA THR A 37 25.79 16.46 3.18
C THR A 37 25.54 15.09 3.80
N THR A 38 26.53 14.56 4.54
CA THR A 38 26.39 13.42 5.44
C THR A 38 26.82 13.78 6.84
N THR A 39 25.96 13.58 7.83
CA THR A 39 26.22 13.95 9.24
C THR A 39 26.41 12.75 10.14
N LYS A 40 26.33 11.52 9.60
CA LYS A 40 26.43 10.26 10.35
C LYS A 40 27.38 9.27 9.67
N GLU A 41 27.87 8.30 10.46
CA GLU A 41 28.77 7.24 9.99
C GLU A 41 28.15 6.43 8.84
N ASN A 42 29.00 6.00 7.90
CA ASN A 42 28.63 5.18 6.74
C ASN A 42 27.52 5.80 5.85
N GLY A 43 27.27 7.11 5.99
CA GLY A 43 26.30 7.81 5.16
C GLY A 43 26.81 8.03 3.75
N ILE A 44 25.95 7.84 2.75
CA ILE A 44 26.24 8.11 1.33
C ILE A 44 25.24 9.13 0.80
N ALA A 45 25.69 10.34 0.46
CA ALA A 45 24.89 11.39 -0.17
C ALA A 45 25.46 11.71 -1.56
N ILE A 46 24.72 11.45 -2.63
CA ILE A 46 25.13 11.73 -4.00
C ILE A 46 24.04 12.54 -4.71
N GLY A 47 24.36 13.79 -5.04
CA GLY A 47 23.45 14.69 -5.74
C GLY A 47 23.44 16.09 -5.15
N THR A 48 22.98 17.07 -5.92
CA THR A 48 22.82 18.45 -5.43
C THR A 48 21.82 18.51 -4.27
N ASN A 49 22.25 19.04 -3.13
CA ASN A 49 21.45 19.13 -1.90
C ASN A 49 20.96 17.75 -1.37
N ALA A 50 21.64 16.66 -1.70
CA ALA A 50 21.37 15.36 -1.08
C ALA A 50 21.78 15.38 0.39
N THR A 51 20.96 14.89 1.30
CA THR A 51 21.20 14.93 2.74
C THR A 51 21.02 13.56 3.38
N VAL A 52 21.99 13.15 4.21
CA VAL A 52 21.94 11.91 5.00
C VAL A 52 22.25 12.23 6.46
N ASP A 53 21.22 12.19 7.30
CA ASP A 53 21.31 12.35 8.76
C ASP A 53 21.12 11.00 9.50
N GLY A 54 21.07 9.89 8.77
CA GLY A 54 20.98 8.53 9.32
C GLY A 54 22.28 7.74 9.18
N VAL A 55 22.60 6.93 10.18
CA VAL A 55 23.70 5.95 10.12
C VAL A 55 23.36 4.87 9.08
N ASP A 56 24.34 4.34 8.36
CA ASP A 56 24.19 3.23 7.39
C ASP A 56 23.12 3.52 6.31
N SER A 57 23.07 4.75 5.82
CA SER A 57 21.99 5.21 4.94
C SER A 57 22.52 5.73 3.60
N ILE A 58 21.69 5.60 2.54
CA ILE A 58 22.08 5.96 1.15
C ILE A 58 21.05 6.91 0.54
N ALA A 59 21.45 8.14 0.19
CA ALA A 59 20.66 9.11 -0.54
C ALA A 59 21.30 9.43 -1.90
N ILE A 60 20.63 9.09 -2.99
CA ILE A 60 21.08 9.36 -4.35
C ILE A 60 20.02 10.13 -5.14
N GLY A 61 20.33 11.37 -5.49
CA GLY A 61 19.44 12.24 -6.27
C GLY A 61 19.45 13.68 -5.79
N LYS A 62 18.95 14.59 -6.64
CA LYS A 62 18.82 15.99 -6.25
C LYS A 62 17.79 16.11 -5.11
N ALA A 63 18.21 16.73 -4.01
CA ALA A 63 17.37 16.91 -2.81
C ALA A 63 16.80 15.59 -2.26
N ALA A 64 17.49 14.47 -2.45
CA ALA A 64 17.21 13.21 -1.78
C ALA A 64 17.52 13.38 -0.28
N ASN A 65 16.59 12.99 0.59
CA ASN A 65 16.70 13.29 2.02
C ASN A 65 16.43 12.08 2.91
N ILE A 66 17.34 11.79 3.81
CA ILE A 66 17.21 10.77 4.86
C ILE A 66 17.39 11.41 6.23
N ALA A 67 16.38 11.26 7.09
CA ALA A 67 16.40 11.80 8.45
C ALA A 67 16.84 10.78 9.51
N LYS A 68 16.72 9.47 9.25
CA LYS A 68 16.99 8.42 10.23
C LYS A 68 17.76 7.22 9.63
N ALA A 69 18.20 6.32 10.51
CA ALA A 69 19.11 5.23 10.20
C ALA A 69 18.54 4.13 9.30
N GLY A 70 19.43 3.44 8.59
CA GLY A 70 19.16 2.22 7.84
C GLY A 70 18.29 2.40 6.60
N SER A 71 18.26 3.60 6.03
CA SER A 71 17.32 3.94 4.96
C SER A 71 17.98 4.08 3.60
N ILE A 72 17.23 3.82 2.54
CA ILE A 72 17.66 3.98 1.16
C ILE A 72 16.72 4.91 0.41
N VAL A 73 17.27 5.97 -0.19
CA VAL A 73 16.55 6.95 -1.01
C VAL A 73 17.22 7.08 -2.36
N ILE A 74 16.46 6.88 -3.43
CA ILE A 74 16.98 7.05 -4.80
C ILE A 74 15.94 7.81 -5.64
N GLY A 75 16.27 9.04 -6.00
CA GLY A 75 15.40 9.89 -6.83
C GLY A 75 15.45 11.36 -6.44
N ARG A 76 14.82 12.21 -7.24
CA ARG A 76 14.72 13.64 -6.96
C ARG A 76 13.63 13.91 -5.91
N ASN A 77 13.89 14.76 -4.93
CA ASN A 77 12.96 15.16 -3.85
C ASN A 77 12.38 13.97 -3.09
N THR A 78 13.10 12.87 -3.01
CA THR A 78 12.66 11.62 -2.40
C THR A 78 13.01 11.62 -0.92
N THR A 79 12.13 11.11 -0.07
CA THR A 79 12.35 11.07 1.37
C THR A 79 12.08 9.68 1.96
N ALA A 80 12.90 9.30 2.95
CA ALA A 80 12.67 8.12 3.76
C ALA A 80 12.90 8.41 5.25
N ASP A 81 12.15 7.75 6.10
CA ASP A 81 12.37 7.72 7.54
C ASP A 81 13.06 6.39 7.93
N GLU A 82 13.02 5.97 9.17
CA GLU A 82 13.79 4.87 9.74
C GLU A 82 13.52 3.51 9.05
N LEU A 83 14.60 2.81 8.65
CA LEU A 83 14.58 1.50 8.01
C LEU A 83 13.77 1.44 6.72
N ALA A 84 13.51 2.58 6.08
CA ALA A 84 12.60 2.69 4.96
C ALA A 84 13.36 2.74 3.62
N VAL A 85 12.67 2.31 2.55
CA VAL A 85 13.16 2.36 1.18
C VAL A 85 12.25 3.26 0.35
N SER A 86 12.80 4.30 -0.29
CA SER A 86 12.06 5.22 -1.14
C SER A 86 12.78 5.40 -2.48
N ILE A 87 12.18 4.93 -3.56
CA ILE A 87 12.78 4.95 -4.90
C ILE A 87 11.81 5.56 -5.91
N GLY A 88 12.20 6.69 -6.51
CA GLY A 88 11.39 7.40 -7.50
C GLY A 88 11.37 8.89 -7.26
N THR A 89 10.97 9.67 -8.26
CA THR A 89 10.82 11.12 -8.10
C THR A 89 9.64 11.43 -7.16
N ASP A 90 9.88 12.33 -6.20
CA ASP A 90 8.88 12.76 -5.24
C ASP A 90 8.24 11.60 -4.43
N SER A 91 8.92 10.44 -4.33
CA SER A 91 8.45 9.32 -3.52
C SER A 91 8.70 9.54 -2.03
N VAL A 92 7.84 8.98 -1.19
CA VAL A 92 7.84 9.20 0.26
C VAL A 92 7.64 7.89 1.02
N ALA A 93 8.61 7.50 1.83
CA ALA A 93 8.53 6.34 2.73
C ALA A 93 8.78 6.80 4.18
N THR A 94 7.76 7.40 4.81
CA THR A 94 7.84 7.90 6.19
C THR A 94 7.29 6.94 7.25
N GLY A 95 6.67 5.86 6.83
CA GLY A 95 6.34 4.76 7.75
C GLY A 95 7.61 4.00 8.17
N TRP A 96 7.76 3.68 9.44
CA TRP A 96 8.85 2.82 9.93
C TRP A 96 8.89 1.51 9.13
N GLY A 97 10.04 1.18 8.55
CA GLY A 97 10.19 0.00 7.68
C GLY A 97 9.34 0.06 6.40
N GLY A 98 8.87 1.25 5.98
CA GLY A 98 8.05 1.43 4.78
C GLY A 98 8.83 1.28 3.48
N THR A 99 8.18 0.82 2.41
CA THR A 99 8.75 0.70 1.07
C THR A 99 7.91 1.47 0.07
N ALA A 100 8.46 2.53 -0.54
CA ALA A 100 7.83 3.31 -1.59
C ALA A 100 8.66 3.22 -2.88
N VAL A 101 8.11 2.66 -3.95
CA VAL A 101 8.79 2.53 -5.24
C VAL A 101 7.88 3.00 -6.38
N GLY A 102 8.28 4.07 -7.04
CA GLY A 102 7.53 4.70 -8.13
C GLY A 102 7.45 6.21 -7.96
N THR A 103 7.11 6.93 -9.02
CA THR A 103 6.92 8.39 -8.97
C THR A 103 5.74 8.71 -8.05
N ILE A 104 5.93 9.66 -7.13
CA ILE A 104 4.90 10.14 -6.18
C ILE A 104 4.32 9.00 -5.30
N SER A 105 4.97 7.82 -5.25
CA SER A 105 4.53 6.72 -4.38
C SER A 105 4.66 7.08 -2.90
N LYS A 106 3.74 6.61 -2.06
CA LYS A 106 3.68 6.96 -0.64
C LYS A 106 3.46 5.73 0.24
N ALA A 107 4.47 5.37 1.04
CA ALA A 107 4.40 4.37 2.09
C ALA A 107 4.51 5.07 3.45
N THR A 108 3.38 5.54 3.99
CA THR A 108 3.34 6.34 5.22
C THR A 108 2.89 5.56 6.45
N GLY A 109 2.28 4.41 6.27
CA GLY A 109 2.00 3.48 7.36
C GLY A 109 3.25 2.70 7.78
N ALA A 110 3.36 2.31 9.04
CA ALA A 110 4.46 1.46 9.51
C ALA A 110 4.43 0.10 8.77
N GLN A 111 5.59 -0.34 8.29
CA GLN A 111 5.75 -1.58 7.52
C GLN A 111 4.80 -1.67 6.30
N SER A 112 4.46 -0.52 5.72
CA SER A 112 3.61 -0.45 4.53
C SER A 112 4.44 -0.54 3.25
N THR A 113 3.79 -0.99 2.17
CA THR A 113 4.42 -1.15 0.85
C THR A 113 3.59 -0.45 -0.22
N ALA A 114 4.17 0.54 -0.90
CA ALA A 114 3.57 1.27 -2.01
C ALA A 114 4.44 1.15 -3.26
N ILE A 115 4.03 0.36 -4.24
CA ILE A 115 4.77 0.12 -5.48
C ILE A 115 3.91 0.47 -6.69
N GLY A 116 4.34 1.46 -7.43
CA GLY A 116 3.65 1.99 -8.61
C GLY A 116 3.61 3.51 -8.61
N ASP A 117 3.36 4.10 -9.78
CA ASP A 117 3.16 5.54 -9.87
C ASP A 117 1.93 5.97 -9.04
N ASN A 118 2.11 6.94 -8.17
CA ASN A 118 1.08 7.43 -7.24
C ASN A 118 0.42 6.34 -6.36
N ALA A 119 1.09 5.20 -6.12
CA ALA A 119 0.60 4.18 -5.19
C ALA A 119 0.64 4.71 -3.74
N GLN A 120 -0.39 4.41 -2.95
CA GLN A 120 -0.53 4.94 -1.59
C GLN A 120 -0.86 3.83 -0.59
N ALA A 121 0.05 3.58 0.34
CA ALA A 121 -0.11 2.66 1.46
C ALA A 121 0.02 3.47 2.77
N SER A 122 -1.10 3.86 3.37
CA SER A 122 -1.12 4.90 4.41
C SER A 122 -1.33 4.40 5.83
N ASP A 123 -1.74 3.15 6.02
CA ASP A 123 -1.89 2.58 7.35
C ASP A 123 -0.92 1.41 7.56
N THR A 124 -0.76 0.99 8.80
CA THR A 124 0.16 -0.08 9.23
C THR A 124 -0.12 -1.39 8.50
N TYR A 125 0.94 -2.04 8.00
CA TYR A 125 0.90 -3.30 7.25
C TYR A 125 0.11 -3.23 5.93
N SER A 126 -0.23 -2.04 5.44
CA SER A 126 -0.96 -1.91 4.18
C SER A 126 -0.06 -2.12 2.96
N THR A 127 -0.62 -2.67 1.89
CA THR A 127 0.09 -2.92 0.63
C THR A 127 -0.69 -2.33 -0.54
N ALA A 128 -0.10 -1.38 -1.26
CA ALA A 128 -0.62 -0.79 -2.48
C ALA A 128 0.31 -1.15 -3.65
N LEU A 129 -0.14 -1.99 -4.57
CA LEU A 129 0.62 -2.47 -5.70
C LEU A 129 -0.08 -2.15 -7.03
N GLY A 130 0.47 -1.21 -7.77
CA GLY A 130 -0.06 -0.76 -9.06
C GLY A 130 -0.24 0.75 -9.12
N VAL A 131 -0.42 1.27 -10.34
CA VAL A 131 -0.62 2.70 -10.57
C VAL A 131 -1.86 3.19 -9.83
N SER A 132 -1.72 4.25 -9.04
CA SER A 132 -2.78 4.89 -8.26
C SER A 132 -3.58 3.92 -7.36
N SER A 133 -2.98 2.81 -6.97
CA SER A 133 -3.58 1.91 -5.96
C SER A 133 -3.60 2.57 -4.58
N VAL A 134 -4.67 2.34 -3.83
CA VAL A 134 -4.86 2.94 -2.50
C VAL A 134 -5.18 1.87 -1.46
N ALA A 135 -4.27 1.66 -0.53
CA ALA A 135 -4.46 0.80 0.64
C ALA A 135 -4.40 1.66 1.91
N SER A 136 -5.56 2.10 2.40
CA SER A 136 -5.66 3.01 3.54
C SER A 136 -6.27 2.37 4.80
N GLY A 137 -6.73 1.14 4.72
CA GLY A 137 -7.08 0.37 5.90
C GLY A 137 -5.85 -0.33 6.49
N ARG A 138 -5.80 -0.52 7.80
CA ARG A 138 -4.76 -1.32 8.45
C ARG A 138 -4.79 -2.75 7.91
N ALA A 139 -3.63 -3.29 7.52
CA ALA A 139 -3.46 -4.59 6.88
C ALA A 139 -4.28 -4.76 5.58
N ALA A 140 -4.65 -3.65 4.93
CA ALA A 140 -5.38 -3.68 3.66
C ALA A 140 -4.44 -3.92 2.49
N ASN A 141 -4.93 -4.60 1.45
CA ASN A 141 -4.19 -4.88 0.23
C ASN A 141 -4.96 -4.38 -0.99
N ALA A 142 -4.34 -3.49 -1.77
CA ALA A 142 -4.87 -2.96 -3.02
C ALA A 142 -3.94 -3.32 -4.17
N MET A 143 -4.41 -4.08 -5.17
CA MET A 143 -3.62 -4.52 -6.31
C MET A 143 -4.28 -4.15 -7.64
N GLY A 144 -3.54 -3.47 -8.50
CA GLY A 144 -4.05 -2.82 -9.70
C GLY A 144 -4.49 -1.38 -9.40
N LEU A 145 -5.33 -0.79 -10.24
CA LEU A 145 -5.96 0.51 -9.94
C LEU A 145 -7.14 0.28 -8.98
N SER A 146 -6.87 -0.07 -7.74
CA SER A 146 -7.88 -0.52 -6.78
C SER A 146 -7.82 0.22 -5.45
N LYS A 147 -8.86 0.09 -4.64
CA LYS A 147 -9.00 0.79 -3.37
C LYS A 147 -9.42 -0.15 -2.24
N ALA A 148 -8.54 -0.36 -1.26
CA ALA A 148 -8.78 -1.16 -0.07
C ALA A 148 -8.74 -0.25 1.17
N THR A 149 -9.89 0.10 1.73
CA THR A 149 -10.01 1.06 2.84
C THR A 149 -10.50 0.45 4.15
N GLY A 150 -11.09 -0.73 4.09
CA GLY A 150 -11.50 -1.46 5.28
C GLY A 150 -10.30 -2.08 6.02
N PHE A 151 -10.42 -2.30 7.33
CA PHE A 151 -9.46 -3.09 8.09
C PHE A 151 -9.35 -4.50 7.48
N ALA A 152 -8.14 -4.98 7.21
CA ALA A 152 -7.83 -6.29 6.60
C ALA A 152 -8.60 -6.55 5.28
N SER A 153 -8.93 -5.49 4.52
CA SER A 153 -9.63 -5.60 3.26
C SER A 153 -8.70 -5.90 2.09
N ASN A 154 -9.23 -6.58 1.06
CA ASN A 154 -8.48 -6.94 -0.14
C ASN A 154 -9.21 -6.48 -1.39
N ALA A 155 -8.60 -5.61 -2.19
CA ALA A 155 -9.12 -5.12 -3.45
C ALA A 155 -8.15 -5.47 -4.59
N ILE A 156 -8.57 -6.32 -5.52
CA ILE A 156 -7.74 -6.81 -6.62
C ILE A 156 -8.45 -6.62 -7.96
N GLY A 157 -7.91 -5.75 -8.80
CA GLY A 157 -8.46 -5.51 -10.14
C GLY A 157 -8.56 -4.04 -10.49
N PHE A 158 -8.97 -3.75 -11.72
CA PHE A 158 -9.19 -2.38 -12.18
C PHE A 158 -10.43 -1.79 -11.50
N ILE A 159 -10.25 -0.70 -10.75
CA ILE A 159 -11.30 0.00 -9.98
C ILE A 159 -12.05 -0.93 -8.98
N ALA A 160 -11.40 -2.01 -8.53
CA ALA A 160 -11.96 -2.82 -7.45
C ALA A 160 -11.99 -2.03 -6.13
N GLU A 161 -13.06 -2.19 -5.34
CA GLU A 161 -13.25 -1.46 -4.09
C GLU A 161 -13.61 -2.43 -2.93
N ALA A 162 -12.79 -2.46 -1.89
CA ALA A 162 -13.02 -3.20 -0.67
C ALA A 162 -13.01 -2.23 0.53
N SER A 163 -14.18 -1.76 0.93
CA SER A 163 -14.35 -0.75 1.98
C SER A 163 -14.88 -1.33 3.31
N GLY A 164 -15.49 -2.48 3.29
CA GLY A 164 -15.90 -3.18 4.50
C GLY A 164 -14.71 -3.76 5.27
N LYS A 165 -14.83 -3.87 6.59
CA LYS A 165 -13.87 -4.60 7.42
C LYS A 165 -13.84 -6.08 7.00
N ASN A 166 -12.65 -6.67 6.84
CA ASN A 166 -12.42 -8.03 6.36
C ASN A 166 -13.06 -8.31 4.97
N SER A 167 -13.34 -7.28 4.18
CA SER A 167 -13.98 -7.44 2.88
C SER A 167 -12.98 -7.84 1.79
N THR A 168 -13.48 -8.53 0.74
CA THR A 168 -12.66 -8.94 -0.40
C THR A 168 -13.38 -8.63 -1.71
N ALA A 169 -12.78 -7.80 -2.56
CA ALA A 169 -13.27 -7.45 -3.89
C ALA A 169 -12.25 -7.89 -4.95
N ILE A 170 -12.60 -8.85 -5.81
CA ILE A 170 -11.74 -9.38 -6.87
C ILE A 170 -12.43 -9.30 -8.23
N GLY A 171 -11.88 -8.53 -9.13
CA GLY A 171 -12.39 -8.34 -10.49
C GLY A 171 -12.47 -6.89 -10.91
N ASN A 172 -12.69 -6.66 -12.21
CA ASN A 172 -12.89 -5.32 -12.72
C ASN A 172 -14.15 -4.72 -12.09
N THR A 173 -14.04 -3.55 -11.45
CA THR A 173 -15.12 -2.83 -10.75
C THR A 173 -15.88 -3.65 -9.71
N ALA A 174 -15.28 -4.73 -9.18
CA ALA A 174 -15.87 -5.49 -8.08
C ALA A 174 -15.95 -4.63 -6.80
N LYS A 175 -17.05 -4.73 -6.05
CA LYS A 175 -17.29 -3.94 -4.83
C LYS A 175 -17.70 -4.81 -3.65
N ALA A 176 -16.89 -4.79 -2.59
CA ALA A 176 -17.19 -5.42 -1.30
C ALA A 176 -17.27 -4.31 -0.24
N LEU A 177 -18.46 -3.83 0.05
CA LEU A 177 -18.69 -2.56 0.74
C LEU A 177 -18.91 -2.72 2.24
N ASN A 178 -19.35 -3.89 2.68
CA ASN A 178 -19.79 -4.15 4.04
C ASN A 178 -18.86 -5.13 4.78
N GLU A 179 -19.05 -5.25 6.09
CA GLU A 179 -18.22 -6.13 6.93
C GLU A 179 -18.33 -7.59 6.48
N ASN A 180 -17.18 -8.28 6.41
CA ASN A 180 -17.05 -9.69 5.99
C ASN A 180 -17.67 -9.98 4.61
N SER A 181 -17.82 -8.97 3.74
CA SER A 181 -18.41 -9.15 2.42
C SER A 181 -17.36 -9.59 1.38
N ILE A 182 -17.78 -10.42 0.43
CA ILE A 182 -16.93 -10.93 -0.65
C ILE A 182 -17.60 -10.68 -1.99
N ALA A 183 -16.93 -9.98 -2.90
CA ALA A 183 -17.38 -9.73 -4.27
C ALA A 183 -16.33 -10.26 -5.26
N ILE A 184 -16.65 -11.32 -6.00
CA ILE A 184 -15.74 -11.94 -6.98
C ILE A 184 -16.39 -11.97 -8.35
N GLY A 185 -15.80 -11.25 -9.29
CA GLY A 185 -16.25 -11.15 -10.67
C GLY A 185 -16.35 -9.71 -11.16
N THR A 186 -16.35 -9.52 -12.47
CA THR A 186 -16.54 -8.19 -13.07
C THR A 186 -17.88 -7.59 -12.67
N ASN A 187 -17.88 -6.38 -12.11
CA ASN A 187 -19.06 -5.69 -11.59
C ASN A 187 -19.84 -6.48 -10.49
N ALA A 188 -19.22 -7.44 -9.81
CA ALA A 188 -19.82 -8.09 -8.66
C ALA A 188 -19.96 -7.09 -7.51
N MET A 189 -21.10 -7.09 -6.78
CA MET A 189 -21.34 -6.18 -5.69
C MET A 189 -21.90 -6.90 -4.45
N ALA A 190 -21.10 -6.94 -3.40
CA ALA A 190 -21.47 -7.43 -2.07
C ALA A 190 -21.71 -6.22 -1.15
N ALA A 191 -22.98 -5.81 -1.00
CA ALA A 191 -23.40 -4.61 -0.31
C ALA A 191 -24.15 -4.89 1.01
N THR A 192 -24.07 -6.13 1.50
CA THR A 192 -24.65 -6.55 2.78
C THR A 192 -23.60 -7.29 3.61
N ASP A 193 -23.67 -7.19 4.93
CA ASP A 193 -22.75 -7.85 5.84
C ASP A 193 -22.77 -9.38 5.66
N ASN A 194 -21.63 -10.02 5.87
CA ASN A 194 -21.46 -11.48 5.83
C ASN A 194 -21.94 -12.13 4.53
N SER A 195 -21.95 -11.41 3.41
CA SER A 195 -22.55 -11.85 2.16
C SER A 195 -21.52 -11.99 1.04
N ILE A 196 -21.82 -12.87 0.09
CA ILE A 196 -20.94 -13.23 -1.01
C ILE A 196 -21.66 -12.97 -2.33
N ALA A 197 -21.10 -12.13 -3.19
CA ALA A 197 -21.49 -11.97 -4.60
C ALA A 197 -20.48 -12.73 -5.47
N LEU A 198 -20.87 -13.84 -6.05
CA LEU A 198 -19.98 -14.74 -6.82
C LEU A 198 -20.39 -14.79 -8.30
N GLY A 199 -19.54 -14.27 -9.14
CA GLY A 199 -19.73 -14.21 -10.59
C GLY A 199 -19.93 -12.78 -11.11
N ALA A 200 -19.71 -12.58 -12.43
CA ALA A 200 -19.84 -11.28 -13.04
C ALA A 200 -21.26 -10.71 -12.83
N LYS A 201 -21.36 -9.44 -12.41
CA LYS A 201 -22.63 -8.73 -12.14
C LYS A 201 -23.51 -9.38 -11.05
N SER A 202 -22.96 -10.28 -10.22
CA SER A 202 -23.71 -10.80 -9.07
C SER A 202 -23.90 -9.71 -8.02
N VAL A 203 -25.09 -9.60 -7.46
CA VAL A 203 -25.43 -8.58 -6.44
C VAL A 203 -26.06 -9.26 -5.22
N THR A 204 -25.56 -8.97 -4.03
CA THR A 204 -26.18 -9.48 -2.80
C THR A 204 -27.43 -8.67 -2.44
N ALA A 205 -28.44 -9.37 -1.94
CA ALA A 205 -29.63 -8.80 -1.34
C ALA A 205 -29.65 -9.04 0.17
N THR A 206 -30.56 -8.39 0.89
CA THR A 206 -30.76 -8.62 2.32
C THR A 206 -31.12 -10.09 2.56
N ALA A 207 -30.49 -10.69 3.57
CA ALA A 207 -30.78 -12.07 3.97
C ALA A 207 -32.23 -12.23 4.43
N VAL A 208 -32.88 -13.25 3.91
CA VAL A 208 -34.29 -13.58 4.27
C VAL A 208 -34.25 -14.85 5.11
N SER A 209 -34.73 -14.72 6.36
CA SER A 209 -34.88 -15.84 7.27
C SER A 209 -36.19 -16.57 7.02
N THR A 210 -36.13 -17.89 6.86
CA THR A 210 -37.33 -18.74 6.69
C THR A 210 -37.30 -19.86 7.73
N ASN A 211 -38.10 -19.71 8.77
CA ASN A 211 -38.07 -20.62 9.92
C ASN A 211 -38.91 -21.88 9.72
N SER A 212 -39.95 -21.81 8.89
CA SER A 212 -40.87 -22.94 8.63
C SER A 212 -41.57 -22.79 7.28
N GLY A 213 -42.11 -23.87 6.81
CA GLY A 213 -42.99 -23.93 5.63
C GLY A 213 -44.12 -24.92 5.81
N VAL A 214 -45.23 -24.74 5.09
CA VAL A 214 -46.39 -25.64 5.10
C VAL A 214 -46.35 -26.52 3.85
N ILE A 215 -46.27 -27.82 4.01
CA ILE A 215 -46.29 -28.80 2.93
C ILE A 215 -47.41 -29.82 3.23
N GLY A 216 -48.36 -29.96 2.32
CA GLY A 216 -49.48 -30.88 2.48
C GLY A 216 -50.32 -30.59 3.74
N GLY A 217 -50.45 -29.32 4.15
CA GLY A 217 -51.20 -28.91 5.34
C GLY A 217 -50.47 -29.09 6.68
N ARG A 218 -49.21 -29.53 6.67
CA ARG A 218 -48.36 -29.68 7.86
C ARG A 218 -47.25 -28.64 7.88
N THR A 219 -47.00 -28.05 9.05
CA THR A 219 -45.88 -27.13 9.27
C THR A 219 -44.61 -27.92 9.55
N TYR A 220 -43.52 -27.59 8.81
CA TYR A 220 -42.20 -28.13 9.03
C TYR A 220 -41.28 -26.98 9.41
N ASN A 221 -40.50 -27.13 10.49
CA ASN A 221 -39.48 -26.19 10.89
C ASN A 221 -38.18 -26.48 10.13
N PHE A 222 -37.56 -25.43 9.59
CA PHE A 222 -36.30 -25.54 8.86
C PHE A 222 -35.12 -25.32 9.80
N ALA A 223 -34.06 -26.11 9.63
CA ALA A 223 -32.76 -25.84 10.26
C ALA A 223 -32.16 -24.59 9.63
N GLY A 224 -31.52 -23.75 10.41
CA GLY A 224 -30.86 -22.52 9.91
C GLY A 224 -31.83 -21.40 9.55
N GLY A 225 -32.97 -21.28 10.25
CA GLY A 225 -33.99 -20.26 10.02
C GLY A 225 -33.54 -18.80 10.20
N ASN A 226 -32.37 -18.57 10.83
CA ASN A 226 -31.78 -17.23 11.01
C ASN A 226 -30.62 -17.03 10.04
N ALA A 227 -30.89 -16.45 8.88
CA ALA A 227 -29.86 -16.15 7.88
C ALA A 227 -29.02 -14.93 8.32
N VAL A 228 -27.71 -15.07 8.37
CA VAL A 228 -26.75 -14.00 8.74
C VAL A 228 -26.16 -13.27 7.53
N GLY A 229 -26.38 -13.79 6.31
CA GLY A 229 -25.90 -13.23 5.06
C GLY A 229 -26.44 -14.02 3.87
N THR A 230 -26.08 -13.61 2.67
CA THR A 230 -26.52 -14.25 1.42
C THR A 230 -25.33 -14.69 0.56
N LEU A 231 -25.52 -15.78 -0.17
CA LEU A 231 -24.69 -16.11 -1.34
C LEU A 231 -25.51 -15.79 -2.59
N SER A 232 -25.09 -14.76 -3.34
CA SER A 232 -25.66 -14.43 -4.64
C SER A 232 -24.74 -14.91 -5.76
N ILE A 233 -25.29 -15.67 -6.70
CA ILE A 233 -24.62 -16.12 -7.92
C ILE A 233 -25.12 -15.39 -9.17
N GLY A 234 -25.97 -14.38 -9.02
CA GLY A 234 -26.58 -13.60 -10.10
C GLY A 234 -27.15 -12.28 -9.64
N ASP A 235 -28.04 -11.74 -10.43
CA ASP A 235 -28.87 -10.58 -10.12
C ASP A 235 -30.28 -10.81 -10.70
N SER A 236 -31.25 -9.98 -10.29
CA SER A 236 -32.62 -10.05 -10.80
C SER A 236 -32.63 -9.96 -12.33
N GLY A 237 -33.21 -10.96 -13.00
CA GLY A 237 -33.24 -11.09 -14.46
C GLY A 237 -31.90 -11.55 -15.08
N ALA A 238 -30.92 -11.93 -14.24
CA ALA A 238 -29.62 -12.46 -14.66
C ALA A 238 -29.17 -13.61 -13.73
N GLU A 239 -30.10 -14.50 -13.43
CA GLU A 239 -29.94 -15.68 -12.60
C GLU A 239 -29.00 -16.70 -13.25
N ARG A 240 -28.36 -17.57 -12.45
CA ARG A 240 -27.49 -18.65 -12.89
C ARG A 240 -27.94 -19.99 -12.33
N THR A 241 -27.72 -21.04 -13.09
CA THR A 241 -27.88 -22.41 -12.59
C THR A 241 -26.62 -22.87 -11.88
N ILE A 242 -26.79 -23.65 -10.81
CA ILE A 242 -25.71 -24.40 -10.17
C ILE A 242 -25.68 -25.78 -10.80
N THR A 243 -24.56 -26.17 -11.38
CA THR A 243 -24.38 -27.48 -12.03
C THR A 243 -23.38 -28.33 -11.26
N ASN A 244 -23.43 -29.65 -11.44
CA ASN A 244 -22.53 -30.63 -10.80
C ASN A 244 -22.65 -30.65 -9.25
N VAL A 245 -23.86 -30.53 -8.73
CA VAL A 245 -24.25 -30.64 -7.32
C VAL A 245 -25.06 -31.90 -7.08
#